data_fe9ce5b4dee70c17606fab8c13785bb4
#
_entry.id   fe9ce5b4dee70c17606fab8c13785bb4
#
_cell.length_a   1.000
_cell.length_b   1.000
_cell.length_c   1.000
_cell.angle_alpha   90.00
_cell.angle_beta   90.00
_cell.angle_gamma   90.00
#
_symmetry.space_group_name_H-M   'P 1'
#
loop_
_entity.id
_entity.type
_entity.pdbx_description
1 polymer ?
#
loop_
_entity_poly.entity_id
_entity_poly.type
_entity_poly.pdbx_seq_one_letter_code
_entity_poly.pdbx_strand_id
1 'polypeptide(L)'
;NYAQIAGVTTDSGYLHRFEPTMLNELKEQQQLLGELERALDNHEFCFFLQPKCNSITRAIVGMEALVRWNHPTRGCVPPAEFMPLLERTGLVTKLDQYIWESVCQTLQKWQESGSNLVPISVNVSVKDILNLDVPQIFADLVEKYKLEPKLLLAEITETMVAEDTQMVESAIQGLHRKGFSVMMDDFGSGYSSLNMLKDTNVDAIKLDMKLIDMNQENRSKGVQIVESVVDMAHRLNLPIIAEGVETPEQVSMLQAADCLYSQGYYFFKPMPVENAEKLLADPTNQDYWDLRRDLMCRDRRVENPGTEKTALALQAYQIFTDNVLELSLLNLATGVYRVIKRDARLLGADLEKEEDFVNYCDRLVNEKIVHE
;
A
#
# COMPACT_ATOMS: atom_id res chain seq x y z
N ASN A 1 9.43 -15.96 37.24
CA ASN A 1 10.65 -15.18 37.54
C ASN A 1 10.40 -13.75 37.07
N TYR A 2 10.17 -12.80 38.01
CA TYR A 2 9.73 -11.42 37.64
C TYR A 2 10.68 -10.69 36.69
N ALA A 3 11.97 -11.03 36.67
CA ALA A 3 12.94 -10.44 35.73
C ALA A 3 12.74 -10.83 34.26
N GLN A 4 12.20 -12.02 33.98
CA GLN A 4 11.88 -12.48 32.62
C GLN A 4 10.60 -11.82 32.08
N ILE A 5 9.66 -11.49 32.96
CA ILE A 5 8.40 -10.80 32.57
C ILE A 5 8.68 -9.33 32.22
N ALA A 6 9.70 -8.71 32.84
CA ALA A 6 10.08 -7.32 32.58
C ALA A 6 10.95 -7.12 31.32
N GLY A 7 11.24 -8.18 30.54
CA GLY A 7 12.10 -8.08 29.35
C GLY A 7 13.58 -7.79 29.67
N VAL A 8 13.99 -8.02 30.93
CA VAL A 8 15.40 -7.88 31.34
C VAL A 8 16.13 -9.14 30.87
N THR A 9 16.81 -9.07 29.74
CA THR A 9 17.72 -10.12 29.29
C THR A 9 18.93 -10.17 30.23
N THR A 10 19.18 -11.34 30.81
CA THR A 10 20.24 -11.60 31.78
C THR A 10 21.63 -11.81 31.17
N ASP A 11 21.92 -11.21 30.02
CA ASP A 11 23.18 -11.43 29.29
C ASP A 11 24.35 -10.53 29.72
N SER A 12 24.12 -9.61 30.64
CA SER A 12 25.20 -8.86 31.27
C SER A 12 24.94 -8.84 32.77
N GLY A 13 25.67 -9.60 33.55
CA GLY A 13 25.54 -9.83 34.99
C GLY A 13 25.38 -8.62 35.92
N TYR A 14 24.54 -7.66 35.54
CA TYR A 14 24.17 -6.51 36.35
C TYR A 14 22.86 -6.77 37.07
N LEU A 15 22.90 -6.71 38.38
CA LEU A 15 21.73 -6.67 39.26
C LEU A 15 21.02 -5.32 39.04
N HIS A 16 19.94 -5.31 38.27
CA HIS A 16 19.06 -4.14 38.24
C HIS A 16 18.34 -3.99 39.57
N ARG A 17 18.52 -2.84 40.19
CA ARG A 17 17.83 -2.49 41.43
C ARG A 17 16.34 -2.35 41.13
N PHE A 18 15.52 -3.11 41.85
CA PHE A 18 14.07 -3.02 41.72
C PHE A 18 13.59 -1.62 42.12
N GLU A 19 13.03 -0.86 41.20
CA GLU A 19 12.43 0.44 41.48
C GLU A 19 10.91 0.31 41.60
N PRO A 20 10.24 1.07 42.48
CA PRO A 20 8.77 1.06 42.58
C PRO A 20 8.05 1.41 41.29
N THR A 21 8.66 2.16 40.42
CA THR A 21 8.19 2.50 39.07
C THR A 21 7.99 1.25 38.19
N MET A 22 8.92 0.29 38.26
CA MET A 22 8.82 -0.99 37.53
C MET A 22 7.59 -1.82 37.94
N LEU A 23 7.21 -1.75 39.22
CA LEU A 23 6.02 -2.47 39.69
C LEU A 23 4.74 -1.83 39.15
N ASN A 24 4.71 -0.50 39.06
CA ASN A 24 3.55 0.20 38.48
C ASN A 24 3.43 -0.08 36.99
N GLU A 25 4.55 -0.02 36.25
CA GLU A 25 4.57 -0.38 34.82
C GLU A 25 4.09 -1.80 34.57
N LEU A 26 4.51 -2.78 35.39
CA LEU A 26 4.04 -4.15 35.31
C LEU A 26 2.53 -4.29 35.59
N LYS A 27 2.01 -3.53 36.56
CA LYS A 27 0.58 -3.53 36.86
C LYS A 27 -0.22 -2.91 35.72
N GLU A 28 0.25 -1.79 35.19
CA GLU A 28 -0.38 -1.13 34.04
C GLU A 28 -0.39 -2.05 32.81
N GLN A 29 0.72 -2.77 32.55
CA GLN A 29 0.78 -3.76 31.46
C GLN A 29 -0.17 -4.94 31.70
N GLN A 30 -0.27 -5.45 32.91
CA GLN A 30 -1.21 -6.53 33.24
C GLN A 30 -2.68 -6.08 33.12
N GLN A 31 -2.96 -4.84 33.54
CA GLN A 31 -4.30 -4.27 33.39
C GLN A 31 -4.64 -4.10 31.91
N LEU A 32 -3.74 -3.51 31.12
CA LEU A 32 -3.91 -3.32 29.68
C LEU A 32 -4.10 -4.67 28.95
N LEU A 33 -3.35 -5.71 29.35
CA LEU A 33 -3.52 -7.04 28.77
C LEU A 33 -4.95 -7.59 29.02
N GLY A 34 -5.43 -7.47 30.26
CA GLY A 34 -6.82 -7.90 30.57
C GLY A 34 -7.89 -7.05 29.87
N GLU A 35 -7.59 -5.79 29.57
CA GLU A 35 -8.46 -4.93 28.74
C GLU A 35 -8.44 -5.36 27.28
N LEU A 36 -7.27 -5.70 26.72
CA LEU A 36 -7.11 -6.17 25.34
C LEU A 36 -7.81 -7.53 25.08
N GLU A 37 -7.68 -8.49 26.03
CA GLU A 37 -8.38 -9.76 25.93
C GLU A 37 -9.90 -9.55 25.88
N ARG A 38 -10.44 -8.71 26.76
CA ARG A 38 -11.87 -8.36 26.76
C ARG A 38 -12.29 -7.59 25.50
N ALA A 39 -11.44 -6.71 25.00
CA ALA A 39 -11.70 -5.93 23.81
C ALA A 39 -11.82 -6.81 22.56
N LEU A 40 -10.99 -7.87 22.47
CA LEU A 40 -11.11 -8.88 21.42
C LEU A 40 -12.46 -9.62 21.49
N ASP A 41 -12.83 -10.06 22.68
CA ASP A 41 -14.10 -10.79 22.88
C ASP A 41 -15.34 -9.90 22.66
N ASN A 42 -15.23 -8.60 22.96
CA ASN A 42 -16.31 -7.62 22.81
C ASN A 42 -16.36 -6.95 21.44
N HIS A 43 -15.48 -7.32 20.49
CA HIS A 43 -15.39 -6.72 19.16
C HIS A 43 -15.16 -5.19 19.20
N GLU A 44 -14.32 -4.71 20.14
CA GLU A 44 -13.99 -3.31 20.26
C GLU A 44 -12.94 -2.86 19.22
N PHE A 45 -12.31 -3.81 18.53
CA PHE A 45 -11.38 -3.52 17.45
C PHE A 45 -12.13 -3.30 16.14
N CYS A 46 -11.65 -2.35 15.38
CA CYS A 46 -12.07 -2.07 14.02
C CYS A 46 -10.85 -1.75 13.17
N PHE A 47 -11.04 -1.44 11.89
CA PHE A 47 -9.99 -0.94 11.03
C PHE A 47 -10.41 0.33 10.32
N PHE A 48 -9.43 1.17 10.07
CA PHE A 48 -9.55 2.32 9.17
C PHE A 48 -8.90 1.95 7.85
N LEU A 49 -9.36 2.57 6.78
CA LEU A 49 -8.81 2.39 5.46
C LEU A 49 -7.97 3.61 5.07
N GLN A 50 -6.76 3.36 4.61
CA GLN A 50 -5.93 4.41 4.01
C GLN A 50 -5.74 4.12 2.53
N PRO A 51 -6.21 5.03 1.65
CA PRO A 51 -6.08 4.86 0.21
C PRO A 51 -4.63 4.92 -0.27
N LYS A 52 -4.30 3.99 -1.17
CA LYS A 52 -3.15 4.01 -2.05
C LYS A 52 -3.59 4.61 -3.37
N CYS A 53 -2.88 5.58 -3.89
CA CYS A 53 -3.31 6.31 -5.07
C CYS A 53 -2.18 6.48 -6.09
N ASN A 54 -2.56 6.69 -7.33
CA ASN A 54 -1.66 7.16 -8.35
C ASN A 54 -1.32 8.64 -8.07
N SER A 55 -0.05 8.98 -7.94
CA SER A 55 0.43 10.30 -7.55
C SER A 55 0.16 11.39 -8.62
N ILE A 56 -0.13 10.98 -9.87
CA ILE A 56 -0.43 11.87 -11.00
C ILE A 56 -1.94 12.08 -11.11
N THR A 57 -2.70 10.98 -11.26
CA THR A 57 -4.16 11.03 -11.50
C THR A 57 -4.96 11.19 -10.22
N ARG A 58 -4.37 10.92 -9.05
CA ARG A 58 -4.99 10.80 -7.73
C ARG A 58 -6.02 9.68 -7.61
N ALA A 59 -6.17 8.87 -8.63
CA ALA A 59 -7.07 7.74 -8.60
C ALA A 59 -6.64 6.69 -7.58
N ILE A 60 -7.62 6.06 -6.92
CA ILE A 60 -7.38 5.07 -5.89
C ILE A 60 -7.13 3.72 -6.54
N VAL A 61 -5.98 3.11 -6.22
CA VAL A 61 -5.55 1.83 -6.76
C VAL A 61 -5.71 0.67 -5.78
N GLY A 62 -5.89 0.98 -4.52
CA GLY A 62 -6.08 0.03 -3.42
C GLY A 62 -6.18 0.75 -2.10
N MET A 63 -6.33 0.01 -1.02
CA MET A 63 -6.36 0.55 0.34
C MET A 63 -5.58 -0.35 1.29
N GLU A 64 -5.13 0.22 2.40
CA GLU A 64 -4.55 -0.53 3.52
C GLU A 64 -5.50 -0.50 4.70
N ALA A 65 -5.71 -1.67 5.32
CA ALA A 65 -6.48 -1.82 6.55
C ALA A 65 -5.59 -1.59 7.76
N LEU A 66 -5.86 -0.54 8.50
CA LEU A 66 -5.10 -0.11 9.66
C LEU A 66 -5.95 -0.28 10.92
N VAL A 67 -5.55 -1.21 11.79
CA VAL A 67 -6.28 -1.52 13.02
C VAL A 67 -6.46 -0.29 13.91
N ARG A 68 -7.61 -0.21 14.58
CA ARG A 68 -7.95 0.80 15.60
C ARG A 68 -8.67 0.11 16.74
N TRP A 69 -8.48 0.60 17.95
CA TRP A 69 -9.21 0.15 19.11
C TRP A 69 -10.22 1.21 19.53
N ASN A 70 -11.50 0.91 19.38
CA ASN A 70 -12.61 1.74 19.85
C ASN A 70 -12.85 1.49 21.33
N HIS A 71 -11.98 2.06 22.16
CA HIS A 71 -12.06 1.88 23.61
C HIS A 71 -13.29 2.58 24.19
N PRO A 72 -14.10 1.94 25.06
CA PRO A 72 -15.37 2.51 25.54
C PRO A 72 -15.27 3.86 26.23
N THR A 73 -14.15 4.14 26.87
CA THR A 73 -13.95 5.38 27.64
C THR A 73 -12.85 6.29 27.08
N ARG A 74 -11.89 5.73 26.31
CA ARG A 74 -10.73 6.47 25.76
C ARG A 74 -10.97 6.91 24.31
N GLY A 75 -12.04 6.44 23.68
CA GLY A 75 -12.30 6.64 22.26
C GLY A 75 -11.36 5.82 21.36
N CYS A 76 -11.01 6.33 20.21
CA CYS A 76 -10.17 5.64 19.23
C CYS A 76 -8.70 5.66 19.66
N VAL A 77 -8.18 4.50 20.11
CA VAL A 77 -6.80 4.31 20.56
C VAL A 77 -5.94 3.86 19.37
N PRO A 78 -4.77 4.52 19.13
CA PRO A 78 -3.89 4.18 18.02
C PRO A 78 -3.09 2.89 18.28
N PRO A 79 -2.66 2.17 17.21
CA PRO A 79 -1.92 0.90 17.34
C PRO A 79 -0.65 0.98 18.18
N ALA A 80 0.08 2.10 18.14
CA ALA A 80 1.32 2.28 18.88
C ALA A 80 1.18 2.06 20.39
N GLU A 81 -0.03 2.23 20.96
CA GLU A 81 -0.28 2.05 22.38
C GLU A 81 -0.52 0.58 22.78
N PHE A 82 -1.05 -0.26 21.89
CA PHE A 82 -1.45 -1.62 22.24
C PHE A 82 -0.73 -2.72 21.45
N MET A 83 -0.29 -2.47 20.22
CA MET A 83 0.37 -3.48 19.37
C MET A 83 1.61 -4.11 20.04
N PRO A 84 2.53 -3.36 20.67
CA PRO A 84 3.71 -3.96 21.30
C PRO A 84 3.36 -4.98 22.39
N LEU A 85 2.22 -4.82 23.08
CA LEU A 85 1.78 -5.77 24.09
C LEU A 85 1.13 -7.01 23.44
N LEU A 86 0.31 -6.84 22.40
CA LEU A 86 -0.30 -7.95 21.67
C LEU A 86 0.77 -8.84 21.02
N GLU A 87 1.79 -8.24 20.43
CA GLU A 87 2.92 -8.97 19.86
C GLU A 87 3.68 -9.78 20.90
N ARG A 88 4.04 -9.18 22.05
CA ARG A 88 4.74 -9.89 23.13
C ARG A 88 3.95 -11.05 23.72
N THR A 89 2.64 -10.91 23.78
CA THR A 89 1.75 -11.92 24.38
C THR A 89 1.24 -12.96 23.37
N GLY A 90 1.43 -12.71 22.07
CA GLY A 90 0.93 -13.57 21.00
C GLY A 90 -0.56 -13.37 20.69
N LEU A 91 -1.23 -12.41 21.33
CA LEU A 91 -2.63 -12.08 21.05
C LEU A 91 -2.81 -11.40 19.68
N VAL A 92 -1.73 -10.93 19.09
CA VAL A 92 -1.74 -10.31 17.76
C VAL A 92 -2.37 -11.24 16.72
N THR A 93 -2.10 -12.54 16.77
CA THR A 93 -2.68 -13.52 15.81
C THR A 93 -4.20 -13.60 15.87
N LYS A 94 -4.81 -13.41 17.03
CA LYS A 94 -6.27 -13.35 17.16
C LYS A 94 -6.83 -12.06 16.58
N LEU A 95 -6.13 -10.93 16.84
CA LEU A 95 -6.52 -9.64 16.31
C LEU A 95 -6.41 -9.63 14.78
N ASP A 96 -5.31 -10.13 14.23
CA ASP A 96 -5.07 -10.13 12.80
C ASP A 96 -6.11 -10.99 12.06
N GLN A 97 -6.42 -12.19 12.55
CA GLN A 97 -7.51 -13.00 11.99
C GLN A 97 -8.86 -12.28 12.03
N TYR A 98 -9.18 -11.59 13.14
CA TYR A 98 -10.42 -10.82 13.25
C TYR A 98 -10.45 -9.66 12.22
N ILE A 99 -9.35 -8.96 12.01
CA ILE A 99 -9.23 -7.88 11.02
C ILE A 99 -9.35 -8.44 9.59
N TRP A 100 -8.65 -9.56 9.27
CA TRP A 100 -8.73 -10.19 7.96
C TRP A 100 -10.16 -10.59 7.60
N GLU A 101 -10.87 -11.19 8.56
CA GLU A 101 -12.27 -11.53 8.37
C GLU A 101 -13.15 -10.30 8.19
N SER A 102 -12.95 -9.25 8.99
CA SER A 102 -13.70 -7.98 8.90
C SER A 102 -13.47 -7.27 7.55
N VAL A 103 -12.27 -7.34 7.01
CA VAL A 103 -11.94 -6.84 5.67
C VAL A 103 -12.67 -7.62 4.59
N CYS A 104 -12.68 -8.95 4.68
CA CYS A 104 -13.43 -9.79 3.73
C CYS A 104 -14.94 -9.53 3.77
N GLN A 105 -15.52 -9.30 4.97
CA GLN A 105 -16.92 -8.89 5.10
C GLN A 105 -17.19 -7.54 4.42
N THR A 106 -16.28 -6.60 4.53
CA THR A 106 -16.40 -5.29 3.89
C THR A 106 -16.33 -5.41 2.37
N LEU A 107 -15.37 -6.18 1.84
CA LEU A 107 -15.24 -6.45 0.41
C LEU A 107 -16.48 -7.14 -0.15
N GLN A 108 -17.06 -8.11 0.59
CA GLN A 108 -18.32 -8.76 0.20
C GLN A 108 -19.46 -7.75 0.08
N LYS A 109 -19.65 -6.86 1.08
CA LYS A 109 -20.67 -5.81 1.02
C LYS A 109 -20.48 -4.89 -0.19
N TRP A 110 -19.26 -4.53 -0.51
CA TRP A 110 -18.95 -3.71 -1.69
C TRP A 110 -19.29 -4.44 -2.99
N GLN A 111 -18.98 -5.73 -3.07
CA GLN A 111 -19.32 -6.56 -4.22
C GLN A 111 -20.84 -6.68 -4.40
N GLU A 112 -21.59 -6.92 -3.33
CA GLU A 112 -23.04 -7.05 -3.35
C GLU A 112 -23.76 -5.73 -3.68
N SER A 113 -23.21 -4.60 -3.24
CA SER A 113 -23.75 -3.27 -3.55
C SER A 113 -23.41 -2.76 -4.95
N GLY A 114 -22.55 -3.48 -5.70
CA GLY A 114 -22.05 -3.04 -7.00
C GLY A 114 -21.10 -1.85 -6.90
N SER A 115 -20.51 -1.61 -5.73
CA SER A 115 -19.52 -0.57 -5.51
C SER A 115 -18.23 -0.86 -6.30
N ASN A 116 -17.44 0.18 -6.55
CA ASN A 116 -16.14 0.01 -7.16
C ASN A 116 -15.19 -0.78 -6.22
N LEU A 117 -14.80 -1.98 -6.65
CA LEU A 117 -13.94 -2.86 -5.87
C LEU A 117 -12.47 -2.50 -6.09
N VAL A 118 -11.79 -2.17 -5.01
CA VAL A 118 -10.34 -2.04 -4.97
C VAL A 118 -9.75 -3.06 -4.01
N PRO A 119 -8.53 -3.56 -4.24
CA PRO A 119 -7.88 -4.47 -3.32
C PRO A 119 -7.62 -3.79 -1.97
N ILE A 120 -7.77 -4.56 -0.89
CA ILE A 120 -7.40 -4.14 0.47
C ILE A 120 -6.26 -5.01 0.95
N SER A 121 -5.17 -4.37 1.39
CA SER A 121 -4.06 -5.05 2.04
C SER A 121 -4.25 -5.10 3.55
N VAL A 122 -3.77 -6.18 4.12
CA VAL A 122 -3.78 -6.46 5.56
C VAL A 122 -2.39 -6.85 6.03
N ASN A 123 -2.02 -6.42 7.22
CA ASN A 123 -0.76 -6.79 7.83
C ASN A 123 -0.75 -8.26 8.24
N VAL A 124 0.39 -8.92 8.04
CA VAL A 124 0.68 -10.27 8.49
C VAL A 124 1.93 -10.21 9.34
N SER A 125 1.84 -10.62 10.59
CA SER A 125 2.96 -10.57 11.54
C SER A 125 3.83 -11.84 11.48
N VAL A 126 5.06 -11.76 12.02
CA VAL A 126 5.91 -12.96 12.22
C VAL A 126 5.17 -14.01 13.05
N LYS A 127 4.40 -13.57 14.05
CA LYS A 127 3.63 -14.49 14.91
C LYS A 127 2.56 -15.24 14.15
N ASP A 128 1.98 -14.63 13.13
CA ASP A 128 0.98 -15.30 12.28
C ASP A 128 1.63 -16.42 11.48
N ILE A 129 2.76 -16.13 10.83
CA ILE A 129 3.46 -17.16 10.04
C ILE A 129 3.98 -18.29 10.90
N LEU A 130 4.43 -18.00 12.14
CA LEU A 130 4.91 -19.02 13.07
C LEU A 130 3.80 -19.92 13.64
N ASN A 131 2.60 -19.38 13.83
CA ASN A 131 1.55 -20.07 14.59
C ASN A 131 0.35 -20.49 13.76
N LEU A 132 0.20 -19.99 12.52
CA LEU A 132 -0.96 -20.18 11.67
C LEU A 132 -0.58 -20.66 10.28
N ASP A 133 -1.48 -21.38 9.63
CA ASP A 133 -1.42 -21.58 8.18
C ASP A 133 -2.10 -20.40 7.48
N VAL A 134 -1.39 -19.26 7.39
CA VAL A 134 -1.90 -18.01 6.80
C VAL A 134 -2.43 -18.23 5.39
N PRO A 135 -1.75 -18.96 4.47
CA PRO A 135 -2.28 -19.26 3.14
C PRO A 135 -3.64 -19.98 3.18
N GLN A 136 -3.82 -20.92 4.11
CA GLN A 136 -5.07 -21.66 4.20
C GLN A 136 -6.18 -20.77 4.78
N ILE A 137 -5.90 -19.99 5.83
CA ILE A 137 -6.86 -19.05 6.42
C ILE A 137 -7.35 -18.04 5.39
N PHE A 138 -6.45 -17.46 4.60
CA PHE A 138 -6.83 -16.52 3.53
C PHE A 138 -7.73 -17.20 2.49
N ALA A 139 -7.40 -18.44 2.09
CA ALA A 139 -8.23 -19.19 1.14
C ALA A 139 -9.62 -19.47 1.70
N ASP A 140 -9.72 -19.90 2.97
CA ASP A 140 -11.00 -20.17 3.63
C ASP A 140 -11.86 -18.89 3.75
N LEU A 141 -11.22 -17.74 4.04
CA LEU A 141 -11.91 -16.45 4.10
C LEU A 141 -12.47 -16.02 2.73
N VAL A 142 -11.67 -16.03 1.67
CA VAL A 142 -12.15 -15.62 0.35
C VAL A 142 -13.21 -16.59 -0.21
N GLU A 143 -13.11 -17.89 0.08
CA GLU A 143 -14.15 -18.86 -0.26
C GLU A 143 -15.44 -18.57 0.52
N LYS A 144 -15.35 -18.36 1.83
CA LYS A 144 -16.50 -18.05 2.73
C LYS A 144 -17.27 -16.82 2.24
N TYR A 145 -16.55 -15.77 1.86
CA TYR A 145 -17.12 -14.49 1.43
C TYR A 145 -17.27 -14.35 -0.10
N LYS A 146 -16.95 -15.40 -0.86
CA LYS A 146 -17.07 -15.47 -2.34
C LYS A 146 -16.32 -14.32 -3.03
N LEU A 147 -15.11 -14.06 -2.59
CA LEU A 147 -14.24 -13.02 -3.11
C LEU A 147 -13.19 -13.60 -4.06
N GLU A 148 -12.70 -12.77 -4.97
CA GLU A 148 -11.47 -13.08 -5.70
C GLU A 148 -10.26 -12.93 -4.78
N PRO A 149 -9.30 -13.89 -4.75
CA PRO A 149 -8.10 -13.79 -3.92
C PRO A 149 -7.33 -12.47 -4.08
N LYS A 150 -7.35 -11.90 -5.27
CA LYS A 150 -6.65 -10.65 -5.62
C LYS A 150 -7.20 -9.40 -4.92
N LEU A 151 -8.36 -9.49 -4.26
CA LEU A 151 -8.95 -8.40 -3.48
C LEU A 151 -8.38 -8.32 -2.06
N LEU A 152 -7.75 -9.40 -1.57
CA LEU A 152 -7.10 -9.44 -0.26
C LEU A 152 -5.58 -9.59 -0.46
N LEU A 153 -4.79 -8.61 -0.04
CA LEU A 153 -3.35 -8.62 -0.16
C LEU A 153 -2.70 -8.78 1.21
N ALA A 154 -1.61 -9.54 1.28
CA ALA A 154 -0.81 -9.64 2.50
C ALA A 154 0.32 -8.59 2.48
N GLU A 155 0.52 -7.87 3.58
CA GLU A 155 1.70 -7.02 3.81
C GLU A 155 2.60 -7.66 4.85
N ILE A 156 3.87 -7.82 4.53
CA ILE A 156 4.92 -8.38 5.39
C ILE A 156 6.05 -7.38 5.49
N THR A 157 6.61 -7.19 6.69
CA THR A 157 7.70 -6.23 6.86
C THR A 157 9.05 -6.79 6.40
N GLU A 158 9.96 -5.90 6.02
CA GLU A 158 11.34 -6.25 5.69
C GLU A 158 12.03 -7.00 6.82
N THR A 159 11.87 -6.54 8.07
CA THR A 159 12.48 -7.14 9.27
C THR A 159 12.05 -8.59 9.45
N MET A 160 10.80 -8.91 9.17
CA MET A 160 10.25 -10.26 9.27
C MET A 160 10.93 -11.24 8.32
N VAL A 161 11.22 -10.82 7.08
CA VAL A 161 11.98 -11.64 6.12
C VAL A 161 13.41 -11.87 6.60
N ALA A 162 14.03 -10.89 7.26
CA ALA A 162 15.37 -10.99 7.77
C ALA A 162 15.49 -11.96 8.98
N GLU A 163 14.44 -12.07 9.80
CA GLU A 163 14.42 -12.94 10.98
C GLU A 163 14.34 -14.42 10.64
N ASP A 164 13.47 -14.83 9.70
CA ASP A 164 13.34 -16.21 9.23
C ASP A 164 12.97 -16.27 7.75
N THR A 165 13.96 -16.10 6.90
CA THR A 165 13.79 -16.06 5.44
C THR A 165 13.10 -17.32 4.89
N GLN A 166 13.45 -18.52 5.38
CA GLN A 166 12.94 -19.76 4.83
C GLN A 166 11.44 -19.95 5.13
N MET A 167 11.02 -19.62 6.35
CA MET A 167 9.64 -19.77 6.76
C MET A 167 8.75 -18.74 6.07
N VAL A 168 9.20 -17.48 6.02
CA VAL A 168 8.48 -16.39 5.33
C VAL A 168 8.36 -16.69 3.83
N GLU A 169 9.43 -17.15 3.19
CA GLU A 169 9.38 -17.53 1.77
C GLU A 169 8.40 -18.68 1.51
N SER A 170 8.35 -19.68 2.38
CA SER A 170 7.37 -20.78 2.28
C SER A 170 5.93 -20.27 2.38
N ALA A 171 5.66 -19.30 3.28
CA ALA A 171 4.34 -18.69 3.42
C ALA A 171 3.96 -17.85 2.18
N ILE A 172 4.90 -17.07 1.64
CA ILE A 172 4.70 -16.30 0.40
C ILE A 172 4.36 -17.23 -0.77
N GLN A 173 5.14 -18.30 -0.96
CA GLN A 173 4.86 -19.30 -1.98
C GLN A 173 3.51 -20.00 -1.79
N GLY A 174 3.11 -20.20 -0.52
CA GLY A 174 1.79 -20.73 -0.16
C GLY A 174 0.67 -19.78 -0.59
N LEU A 175 0.79 -18.49 -0.30
CA LEU A 175 -0.14 -17.44 -0.71
C LEU A 175 -0.23 -17.35 -2.24
N HIS A 176 0.89 -17.33 -2.95
CA HIS A 176 0.91 -17.30 -4.42
C HIS A 176 0.21 -18.51 -5.05
N ARG A 177 0.44 -19.72 -4.54
CA ARG A 177 -0.26 -20.93 -5.03
C ARG A 177 -1.78 -20.84 -4.91
N LYS A 178 -2.27 -20.03 -3.97
CA LYS A 178 -3.70 -19.78 -3.76
C LYS A 178 -4.22 -18.51 -4.44
N GLY A 179 -3.35 -17.81 -5.19
CA GLY A 179 -3.69 -16.64 -6.01
C GLY A 179 -3.68 -15.30 -5.27
N PHE A 180 -3.12 -15.25 -4.06
CA PHE A 180 -2.94 -14.00 -3.30
C PHE A 180 -1.66 -13.29 -3.73
N SER A 181 -1.66 -11.96 -3.60
CA SER A 181 -0.46 -11.13 -3.77
C SER A 181 0.12 -10.71 -2.43
N VAL A 182 1.45 -10.58 -2.38
CA VAL A 182 2.21 -10.22 -1.19
C VAL A 182 3.00 -8.96 -1.45
N MET A 183 2.89 -7.98 -0.55
CA MET A 183 3.66 -6.73 -0.57
C MET A 183 4.72 -6.75 0.54
N MET A 184 5.92 -6.26 0.25
CA MET A 184 6.94 -6.01 1.25
C MET A 184 6.79 -4.60 1.79
N ASP A 185 6.54 -4.49 3.08
CA ASP A 185 6.35 -3.24 3.81
C ASP A 185 7.62 -2.73 4.49
N ASP A 186 7.66 -1.42 4.80
CA ASP A 186 8.77 -0.74 5.48
C ASP A 186 10.12 -0.91 4.77
N PHE A 187 10.14 -1.09 3.45
CA PHE A 187 11.38 -1.29 2.70
C PHE A 187 12.32 -0.08 2.83
N GLY A 188 13.54 -0.36 3.27
CA GLY A 188 14.57 0.66 3.51
C GLY A 188 14.68 1.13 4.95
N SER A 189 13.77 0.71 5.85
CA SER A 189 13.84 1.08 7.27
C SER A 189 14.89 0.30 8.07
N GLY A 190 15.40 -0.81 7.52
CA GLY A 190 16.31 -1.74 8.20
C GLY A 190 17.57 -2.09 7.41
N TYR A 191 18.07 -3.27 7.63
CA TYR A 191 19.23 -3.83 6.94
C TYR A 191 18.85 -4.39 5.57
N SER A 192 18.24 -3.58 4.69
CA SER A 192 17.83 -4.00 3.35
C SER A 192 19.02 -4.58 2.60
N SER A 193 19.12 -5.88 2.52
CA SER A 193 20.05 -6.47 1.60
C SER A 193 19.34 -6.64 0.27
N LEU A 194 19.92 -6.11 -0.81
CA LEU A 194 19.52 -6.42 -2.19
C LEU A 194 19.42 -7.93 -2.44
N ASN A 195 20.17 -8.72 -1.68
CA ASN A 195 20.08 -10.17 -1.68
C ASN A 195 18.72 -10.68 -1.22
N MET A 196 18.07 -10.01 -0.25
CA MET A 196 16.76 -10.39 0.24
C MET A 196 15.70 -10.27 -0.86
N LEU A 197 15.69 -9.16 -1.62
CA LEU A 197 14.78 -8.99 -2.77
C LEU A 197 15.00 -9.99 -3.89
N LYS A 198 16.25 -10.47 -4.05
CA LYS A 198 16.57 -11.51 -5.04
C LYS A 198 15.95 -12.86 -4.66
N ASP A 199 15.96 -13.14 -3.35
CA ASP A 199 15.55 -14.44 -2.82
C ASP A 199 14.06 -14.46 -2.44
N THR A 200 13.46 -13.28 -2.16
CA THR A 200 12.05 -13.13 -1.75
C THR A 200 11.18 -12.77 -2.95
N ASN A 201 10.19 -13.61 -3.25
CA ASN A 201 9.30 -13.42 -4.40
C ASN A 201 8.06 -12.60 -4.02
N VAL A 202 8.23 -11.31 -3.65
CA VAL A 202 7.09 -10.39 -3.40
C VAL A 202 6.54 -9.78 -4.69
N ASP A 203 5.30 -9.30 -4.67
CA ASP A 203 4.60 -8.73 -5.83
C ASP A 203 4.73 -7.22 -5.92
N ALA A 204 5.00 -6.53 -4.81
CA ALA A 204 5.23 -5.09 -4.75
C ALA A 204 6.08 -4.73 -3.53
N ILE A 205 6.62 -3.51 -3.54
CA ILE A 205 7.41 -2.95 -2.44
C ILE A 205 6.76 -1.66 -1.97
N LYS A 206 6.65 -1.47 -0.64
CA LYS A 206 6.29 -0.20 -0.01
C LYS A 206 7.56 0.46 0.50
N LEU A 207 7.90 1.62 -0.03
CA LEU A 207 9.08 2.40 0.32
C LEU A 207 8.72 3.39 1.42
N ASP A 208 9.29 3.23 2.63
CA ASP A 208 9.08 4.17 3.74
C ASP A 208 9.83 5.49 3.49
N MET A 209 9.08 6.59 3.39
CA MET A 209 9.64 7.93 3.20
C MET A 209 10.45 8.45 4.38
N LYS A 210 10.42 7.78 5.55
CA LYS A 210 11.34 8.05 6.67
C LYS A 210 12.81 7.79 6.31
N LEU A 211 13.06 6.97 5.28
CA LEU A 211 14.40 6.79 4.71
C LEU A 211 15.03 8.12 4.26
N ILE A 212 14.20 9.11 3.93
CA ILE A 212 14.66 10.42 3.52
C ILE A 212 14.73 11.32 4.74
N ASP A 213 15.92 11.44 5.32
CA ASP A 213 16.18 12.51 6.29
C ASP A 213 16.07 13.86 5.56
N MET A 214 14.97 14.58 5.79
CA MET A 214 14.67 15.88 5.17
C MET A 214 15.51 17.02 5.75
N ASN A 215 16.48 16.75 6.61
CA ASN A 215 17.46 17.74 7.07
C ASN A 215 18.26 18.25 5.86
N GLN A 216 18.42 19.57 5.77
CA GLN A 216 18.97 20.25 4.58
C GLN A 216 20.34 19.72 4.13
N GLU A 217 21.15 19.20 5.05
CA GLU A 217 22.49 18.67 4.75
C GLU A 217 22.46 17.29 4.04
N ASN A 218 21.42 16.48 4.24
CA ASN A 218 21.32 15.11 3.71
C ASN A 218 20.25 14.94 2.61
N ARG A 219 19.48 16.00 2.31
CA ARG A 219 18.37 15.94 1.36
C ARG A 219 18.78 15.41 -0.03
N SER A 220 19.92 15.85 -0.55
CA SER A 220 20.40 15.39 -1.87
C SER A 220 20.74 13.90 -1.89
N LYS A 221 21.29 13.36 -0.79
CA LYS A 221 21.58 11.93 -0.66
C LYS A 221 20.31 11.11 -0.52
N GLY A 222 19.33 11.59 0.24
CA GLY A 222 18.02 10.94 0.38
C GLY A 222 17.30 10.81 -0.95
N VAL A 223 17.30 11.88 -1.76
CA VAL A 223 16.74 11.85 -3.13
C VAL A 223 17.44 10.80 -3.99
N GLN A 224 18.77 10.78 -4.02
CA GLN A 224 19.54 9.80 -4.80
C GLN A 224 19.29 8.35 -4.35
N ILE A 225 19.06 8.11 -3.06
CA ILE A 225 18.71 6.79 -2.55
C ILE A 225 17.34 6.37 -3.09
N VAL A 226 16.33 7.26 -3.00
CA VAL A 226 14.99 6.96 -3.52
C VAL A 226 15.02 6.68 -5.01
N GLU A 227 15.69 7.52 -5.81
CA GLU A 227 15.85 7.30 -7.24
C GLU A 227 16.49 5.94 -7.54
N SER A 228 17.54 5.58 -6.77
CA SER A 228 18.22 4.28 -6.93
C SER A 228 17.32 3.09 -6.58
N VAL A 229 16.50 3.21 -5.52
CA VAL A 229 15.55 2.17 -5.11
C VAL A 229 14.43 2.01 -6.14
N VAL A 230 13.90 3.13 -6.64
CA VAL A 230 12.86 3.11 -7.68
C VAL A 230 13.38 2.50 -8.98
N ASP A 231 14.58 2.91 -9.46
CA ASP A 231 15.21 2.32 -10.64
C ASP A 231 15.46 0.81 -10.47
N MET A 232 15.92 0.40 -9.29
CA MET A 232 16.07 -1.02 -8.96
C MET A 232 14.73 -1.78 -9.03
N ALA A 233 13.67 -1.24 -8.42
CA ALA A 233 12.35 -1.86 -8.44
C ALA A 233 11.83 -2.03 -9.88
N HIS A 234 12.00 -1.01 -10.72
CA HIS A 234 11.63 -1.06 -12.14
C HIS A 234 12.41 -2.13 -12.91
N ARG A 235 13.73 -2.24 -12.69
CA ARG A 235 14.58 -3.28 -13.33
C ARG A 235 14.18 -4.70 -12.90
N LEU A 236 13.65 -4.85 -11.68
CA LEU A 236 13.13 -6.12 -11.18
C LEU A 236 11.66 -6.35 -11.59
N ASN A 237 11.04 -5.41 -12.31
CA ASN A 237 9.61 -5.40 -12.63
C ASN A 237 8.73 -5.51 -11.37
N LEU A 238 9.13 -4.82 -10.30
CA LEU A 238 8.42 -4.74 -9.03
C LEU A 238 7.70 -3.39 -8.94
N PRO A 239 6.37 -3.35 -8.89
CA PRO A 239 5.63 -2.16 -8.51
C PRO A 239 6.13 -1.61 -7.18
N ILE A 240 6.26 -0.28 -7.09
CA ILE A 240 6.71 0.40 -5.89
C ILE A 240 5.67 1.45 -5.47
N ILE A 241 5.38 1.47 -4.17
CA ILE A 241 4.45 2.41 -3.54
C ILE A 241 5.23 3.20 -2.50
N ALA A 242 5.31 4.53 -2.64
CA ALA A 242 5.90 5.37 -1.62
C ALA A 242 4.92 5.59 -0.47
N GLU A 243 5.35 5.28 0.76
CA GLU A 243 4.56 5.42 1.96
C GLU A 243 5.02 6.59 2.83
N GLY A 244 4.10 7.19 3.60
CA GLY A 244 4.41 8.34 4.45
C GLY A 244 4.62 9.64 3.68
N VAL A 245 3.98 9.78 2.52
CA VAL A 245 4.04 11.02 1.70
C VAL A 245 3.19 12.10 2.34
N GLU A 246 3.82 13.19 2.80
CA GLU A 246 3.16 14.25 3.57
C GLU A 246 3.23 15.64 2.89
N THR A 247 4.18 15.85 1.97
CA THR A 247 4.41 17.17 1.38
C THR A 247 4.38 17.18 -0.15
N PRO A 248 4.04 18.33 -0.78
CA PRO A 248 4.10 18.49 -2.24
C PRO A 248 5.50 18.23 -2.82
N GLU A 249 6.54 18.60 -2.05
CA GLU A 249 7.94 18.42 -2.48
C GLU A 249 8.30 16.93 -2.58
N GLN A 250 7.80 16.10 -1.64
CA GLN A 250 7.95 14.65 -1.71
C GLN A 250 7.24 14.08 -2.94
N VAL A 251 6.01 14.54 -3.22
CA VAL A 251 5.27 14.11 -4.41
C VAL A 251 6.04 14.45 -5.69
N SER A 252 6.53 15.70 -5.82
CA SER A 252 7.27 16.13 -7.00
C SER A 252 8.55 15.31 -7.19
N MET A 253 9.25 14.99 -6.11
CA MET A 253 10.45 14.15 -6.14
C MET A 253 10.13 12.72 -6.58
N LEU A 254 9.08 12.11 -6.03
CA LEU A 254 8.64 10.76 -6.40
C LEU A 254 8.21 10.68 -7.85
N GLN A 255 7.49 11.68 -8.34
CA GLN A 255 7.11 11.77 -9.75
C GLN A 255 8.34 11.90 -10.66
N ALA A 256 9.34 12.70 -10.27
CA ALA A 256 10.60 12.84 -11.02
C ALA A 256 11.41 11.52 -11.04
N ALA A 257 11.28 10.70 -9.99
CA ALA A 257 11.88 9.37 -9.91
C ALA A 257 11.04 8.26 -10.58
N ASP A 258 9.92 8.60 -11.26
CA ASP A 258 8.97 7.65 -11.85
C ASP A 258 8.29 6.71 -10.85
N CYS A 259 8.15 7.15 -9.58
CA CYS A 259 7.35 6.46 -8.57
C CYS A 259 5.89 6.92 -8.67
N LEU A 260 5.06 6.11 -9.33
CA LEU A 260 3.68 6.49 -9.69
C LEU A 260 2.67 6.27 -8.56
N TYR A 261 2.95 5.41 -7.59
CA TYR A 261 2.01 5.05 -6.53
C TYR A 261 2.47 5.60 -5.19
N SER A 262 1.53 6.16 -4.45
CA SER A 262 1.82 6.80 -3.17
C SER A 262 0.71 6.56 -2.16
N GLN A 263 1.11 6.52 -0.89
CA GLN A 263 0.24 6.50 0.26
C GLN A 263 0.76 7.51 1.29
N GLY A 264 -0.12 8.33 1.87
CA GLY A 264 0.31 9.28 2.88
C GLY A 264 -0.68 10.40 3.12
N TYR A 265 -0.41 11.20 4.14
CA TYR A 265 -1.31 12.27 4.61
C TYR A 265 -1.47 13.42 3.62
N TYR A 266 -0.55 13.55 2.67
CA TYR A 266 -0.72 14.50 1.58
C TYR A 266 -1.94 14.19 0.71
N PHE A 267 -2.20 12.91 0.47
CA PHE A 267 -3.33 12.46 -0.32
C PHE A 267 -4.53 12.17 0.58
N PHE A 268 -4.40 11.17 1.43
CA PHE A 268 -5.46 10.69 2.30
C PHE A 268 -4.91 10.25 3.65
N LYS A 269 -5.63 10.64 4.71
CA LYS A 269 -5.41 10.08 6.04
C LYS A 269 -6.19 8.78 6.19
N PRO A 270 -5.78 7.87 7.10
CA PRO A 270 -6.62 6.75 7.48
C PRO A 270 -8.01 7.21 7.89
N MET A 271 -9.05 6.57 7.36
CA MET A 271 -10.43 6.97 7.58
C MET A 271 -11.33 5.77 7.87
N PRO A 272 -12.48 5.95 8.55
CA PRO A 272 -13.49 4.90 8.71
C PRO A 272 -13.98 4.38 7.36
N VAL A 273 -14.43 3.11 7.35
CA VAL A 273 -14.90 2.41 6.15
C VAL A 273 -15.97 3.20 5.40
N GLU A 274 -16.91 3.82 6.12
CA GLU A 274 -18.01 4.59 5.53
C GLU A 274 -17.51 5.84 4.74
N ASN A 275 -16.39 6.40 5.13
CA ASN A 275 -15.77 7.50 4.41
C ASN A 275 -15.00 7.02 3.19
N ALA A 276 -14.36 5.87 3.28
CA ALA A 276 -13.71 5.22 2.15
C ALA A 276 -14.74 4.82 1.06
N GLU A 277 -15.91 4.33 1.46
CA GLU A 277 -17.03 4.03 0.54
C GLU A 277 -17.47 5.26 -0.25
N LYS A 278 -17.62 6.41 0.42
CA LYS A 278 -17.96 7.68 -0.26
C LYS A 278 -16.89 8.13 -1.23
N LEU A 279 -15.62 7.88 -0.88
CA LEU A 279 -14.48 8.23 -1.71
C LEU A 279 -14.42 7.34 -2.97
N LEU A 280 -14.72 6.03 -2.85
CA LEU A 280 -14.79 5.10 -3.97
C LEU A 280 -16.00 5.33 -4.88
N ALA A 281 -17.07 5.88 -4.34
CA ALA A 281 -18.27 6.22 -5.12
C ALA A 281 -18.06 7.44 -6.05
N ASP A 282 -17.02 8.25 -5.78
CA ASP A 282 -16.69 9.42 -6.63
C ASP A 282 -15.94 8.95 -7.89
N PRO A 283 -16.52 9.16 -9.10
CA PRO A 283 -15.91 8.73 -10.35
C PRO A 283 -14.51 9.34 -10.60
N THR A 284 -14.21 10.49 -10.02
CA THR A 284 -12.92 11.18 -10.20
C THR A 284 -11.77 10.45 -9.50
N ASN A 285 -12.09 9.60 -8.53
CA ASN A 285 -11.10 8.80 -7.78
C ASN A 285 -10.89 7.40 -8.37
N GLN A 286 -11.48 7.10 -9.52
CA GLN A 286 -11.31 5.80 -10.16
C GLN A 286 -10.05 5.79 -11.00
N ASP A 287 -9.18 4.80 -10.80
CA ASP A 287 -8.00 4.61 -11.64
C ASP A 287 -8.36 3.80 -12.87
N TYR A 288 -8.02 4.35 -14.00
CA TYR A 288 -8.05 3.66 -15.29
C TYR A 288 -6.73 2.90 -15.54
N TRP A 289 -5.67 3.17 -14.77
CA TRP A 289 -4.39 2.49 -14.77
C TRP A 289 -4.39 1.49 -13.61
N ASP A 290 -4.75 0.30 -13.91
CA ASP A 290 -5.01 -0.75 -12.95
C ASP A 290 -3.69 -1.25 -12.32
N LEU A 291 -3.32 -0.79 -11.10
CA LEU A 291 -2.29 -1.42 -10.29
C LEU A 291 -2.55 -2.94 -10.20
N ARG A 292 -3.82 -3.33 -10.19
CA ARG A 292 -4.25 -4.71 -10.33
C ARG A 292 -3.71 -5.36 -11.59
N ARG A 293 -3.64 -4.64 -12.72
CA ARG A 293 -3.05 -5.16 -13.96
C ARG A 293 -1.55 -5.32 -13.83
N ASP A 294 -0.86 -4.38 -13.21
CA ASP A 294 0.58 -4.43 -13.01
C ASP A 294 0.97 -5.55 -12.03
N LEU A 295 0.21 -5.74 -10.96
CA LEU A 295 0.36 -6.87 -10.04
C LEU A 295 0.01 -8.23 -10.68
N MET A 296 -0.89 -8.25 -11.69
CA MET A 296 -1.32 -9.46 -12.38
C MET A 296 -0.46 -9.85 -13.58
N CYS A 297 0.30 -8.94 -14.16
CA CYS A 297 1.06 -9.19 -15.38
C CYS A 297 2.33 -10.01 -15.18
N ARG A 298 2.68 -10.41 -13.95
CA ARG A 298 3.82 -11.29 -13.68
C ARG A 298 3.75 -12.65 -14.38
N ASP A 299 2.54 -13.17 -14.64
CA ASP A 299 2.37 -14.49 -15.30
C ASP A 299 2.54 -14.48 -16.83
N ARG A 300 2.67 -13.31 -17.44
CA ARG A 300 2.93 -13.19 -18.87
C ARG A 300 4.28 -12.53 -19.12
N ARG A 301 5.32 -13.34 -19.17
CA ARG A 301 6.55 -12.99 -19.92
C ARG A 301 6.17 -12.88 -21.41
N VAL A 302 5.47 -11.83 -21.73
CA VAL A 302 5.30 -11.38 -23.12
C VAL A 302 5.96 -10.02 -23.14
N GLU A 303 7.04 -9.93 -23.90
CA GLU A 303 7.65 -8.68 -24.31
C GLU A 303 6.52 -7.71 -24.71
N ASN A 304 6.18 -6.76 -23.82
CA ASN A 304 5.07 -5.87 -24.06
C ASN A 304 5.62 -4.55 -24.58
N PRO A 305 5.51 -4.25 -25.89
CA PRO A 305 5.96 -2.97 -26.44
C PRO A 305 5.17 -1.75 -25.90
N GLY A 306 4.24 -1.98 -24.96
CA GLY A 306 3.40 -0.95 -24.35
C GLY A 306 4.09 -0.11 -23.27
N THR A 307 5.10 -0.64 -22.55
CA THR A 307 5.79 0.07 -21.47
C THR A 307 6.61 1.27 -21.96
N GLU A 308 7.30 1.14 -23.09
CA GLU A 308 8.00 2.27 -23.71
C GLU A 308 7.05 3.38 -24.18
N LYS A 309 5.89 3.00 -24.73
CA LYS A 309 4.88 3.98 -25.18
C LYS A 309 4.18 4.67 -24.02
N THR A 310 4.00 3.99 -22.89
CA THR A 310 3.41 4.57 -21.66
C THR A 310 4.38 5.54 -20.99
N ALA A 311 5.67 5.21 -20.92
CA ALA A 311 6.72 6.11 -20.43
C ALA A 311 6.86 7.36 -21.34
N LEU A 312 6.77 7.20 -22.64
CA LEU A 312 6.76 8.32 -23.61
C LEU A 312 5.51 9.20 -23.45
N ALA A 313 4.33 8.60 -23.20
CA ALA A 313 3.11 9.36 -22.96
C ALA A 313 3.17 10.13 -21.62
N LEU A 314 3.80 9.56 -20.58
CA LEU A 314 4.03 10.23 -19.29
C LEU A 314 5.10 11.33 -19.40
N GLN A 315 6.18 11.13 -20.16
CA GLN A 315 7.16 12.19 -20.47
C GLN A 315 6.52 13.33 -21.27
N ALA A 316 5.67 13.00 -22.24
CA ALA A 316 4.87 14.01 -22.96
C ALA A 316 3.94 14.77 -22.01
N TYR A 317 3.36 14.09 -21.02
CA TYR A 317 2.52 14.72 -19.98
C TYR A 317 3.32 15.70 -19.12
N GLN A 318 4.54 15.36 -18.70
CA GLN A 318 5.42 16.24 -17.91
C GLN A 318 5.85 17.50 -18.71
N ILE A 319 6.11 17.36 -20.01
CA ILE A 319 6.52 18.47 -20.87
C ILE A 319 5.35 19.45 -21.14
N PHE A 320 4.10 18.98 -21.07
CA PHE A 320 2.92 19.77 -21.48
C PHE A 320 2.05 20.27 -20.31
N THR A 321 2.47 20.14 -19.03
CA THR A 321 1.58 20.40 -17.87
C THR A 321 1.12 21.85 -17.71
N ASP A 322 1.85 22.84 -18.22
CA ASP A 322 1.51 24.25 -18.00
C ASP A 322 0.59 24.88 -19.07
N ASN A 323 0.46 24.27 -20.26
CA ASN A 323 -0.30 24.84 -21.36
C ASN A 323 -1.25 23.90 -22.11
N VAL A 324 -1.46 22.67 -21.63
CA VAL A 324 -2.35 21.72 -22.30
C VAL A 324 -3.79 21.92 -21.90
N LEU A 325 -4.63 22.27 -22.88
CA LEU A 325 -6.06 22.45 -22.72
C LEU A 325 -6.80 21.10 -22.59
N GLU A 326 -6.35 20.07 -23.29
CA GLU A 326 -6.86 18.71 -23.17
C GLU A 326 -5.71 17.70 -23.41
N LEU A 327 -5.64 16.65 -22.61
CA LEU A 327 -4.79 15.49 -22.82
C LEU A 327 -5.66 14.24 -22.91
N SER A 328 -5.51 13.51 -24.00
CA SER A 328 -6.24 12.27 -24.23
C SER A 328 -5.29 11.14 -24.62
N LEU A 329 -5.59 9.93 -24.17
CA LEU A 329 -4.88 8.70 -24.55
C LEU A 329 -5.72 7.90 -25.55
N LEU A 330 -5.13 7.57 -26.70
CA LEU A 330 -5.72 6.70 -27.69
C LEU A 330 -5.07 5.31 -27.63
N ASN A 331 -5.85 4.28 -27.38
CA ASN A 331 -5.40 2.92 -27.53
C ASN A 331 -5.50 2.52 -29.01
N LEU A 332 -4.38 2.49 -29.70
CA LEU A 332 -4.32 2.18 -31.14
C LEU A 332 -4.77 0.76 -31.49
N ALA A 333 -4.77 -0.17 -30.55
CA ALA A 333 -5.21 -1.55 -30.79
C ALA A 333 -6.72 -1.72 -30.70
N THR A 334 -7.40 -0.88 -29.90
CA THR A 334 -8.84 -1.01 -29.62
C THR A 334 -9.66 0.17 -30.17
N GLY A 335 -9.00 1.25 -30.64
CA GLY A 335 -9.65 2.49 -31.07
C GLY A 335 -10.26 3.31 -29.91
N VAL A 336 -10.11 2.87 -28.68
CA VAL A 336 -10.68 3.56 -27.51
C VAL A 336 -9.75 4.68 -27.06
N TYR A 337 -10.26 5.90 -27.00
CA TYR A 337 -9.55 7.04 -26.42
C TYR A 337 -10.14 7.42 -25.06
N ARG A 338 -9.32 8.03 -24.21
CA ARG A 338 -9.71 8.52 -22.87
C ARG A 338 -9.12 9.89 -22.63
N VAL A 339 -9.97 10.81 -22.15
CA VAL A 339 -9.53 12.13 -21.73
C VAL A 339 -8.92 12.02 -20.34
N ILE A 340 -7.64 12.41 -20.19
CA ILE A 340 -6.90 12.38 -18.92
C ILE A 340 -7.03 13.72 -18.21
N LYS A 341 -6.97 14.83 -18.97
CA LYS A 341 -7.09 16.19 -18.45
C LYS A 341 -7.85 17.05 -19.45
N ARG A 342 -8.81 17.80 -18.97
CA ARG A 342 -9.54 18.81 -19.75
C ARG A 342 -9.57 20.13 -18.99
N ASP A 343 -9.19 21.23 -19.65
CA ASP A 343 -9.32 22.57 -19.07
C ASP A 343 -10.76 23.05 -19.21
N ALA A 344 -11.30 23.65 -18.14
CA ALA A 344 -12.66 24.18 -18.12
C ALA A 344 -12.94 25.26 -19.18
N ARG A 345 -11.88 25.84 -19.76
CA ARG A 345 -11.98 26.82 -20.86
C ARG A 345 -12.42 26.21 -22.20
N LEU A 346 -12.36 24.89 -22.35
CA LEU A 346 -12.78 24.17 -23.55
C LEU A 346 -14.27 23.76 -23.58
N LEU A 347 -15.01 24.05 -22.49
CA LEU A 347 -16.43 23.68 -22.38
C LEU A 347 -17.38 24.37 -23.40
N GLY A 348 -16.86 25.15 -24.33
CA GLY A 348 -17.63 25.85 -25.37
C GLY A 348 -17.45 25.31 -26.79
N ALA A 349 -16.64 24.26 -27.02
CA ALA A 349 -16.45 23.68 -28.35
C ALA A 349 -17.17 22.34 -28.44
N ASP A 350 -18.24 22.28 -29.22
CA ASP A 350 -18.97 21.06 -29.58
C ASP A 350 -18.06 20.12 -30.40
N LEU A 351 -17.45 19.15 -29.71
CA LEU A 351 -16.76 18.03 -30.35
C LEU A 351 -17.69 16.80 -30.27
N GLU A 352 -18.65 16.73 -31.15
CA GLU A 352 -19.68 15.66 -31.15
C GLU A 352 -19.32 14.41 -31.96
N LYS A 353 -18.13 14.30 -32.60
CA LYS A 353 -17.83 13.14 -33.44
C LYS A 353 -16.43 12.59 -33.24
N GLU A 354 -16.37 11.29 -33.01
CA GLU A 354 -15.16 10.49 -32.87
C GLU A 354 -14.18 10.61 -34.06
N GLU A 355 -14.69 10.76 -35.28
CA GLU A 355 -13.91 10.97 -36.52
C GLU A 355 -13.19 12.33 -36.56
N ASP A 356 -13.78 13.38 -36.02
CA ASP A 356 -13.19 14.73 -36.01
C ASP A 356 -12.02 14.83 -35.04
N PHE A 357 -12.02 14.02 -33.98
CA PHE A 357 -10.96 14.02 -32.97
C PHE A 357 -9.67 13.33 -33.46
N VAL A 358 -9.76 12.22 -34.16
CA VAL A 358 -8.59 11.54 -34.76
C VAL A 358 -7.91 12.46 -35.76
N ASN A 359 -8.69 13.11 -36.64
CA ASN A 359 -8.20 14.07 -37.62
C ASN A 359 -7.62 15.35 -36.96
N TYR A 360 -8.12 15.75 -35.79
CA TYR A 360 -7.60 16.86 -35.02
C TYR A 360 -6.26 16.51 -34.35
N CYS A 361 -6.13 15.31 -33.77
CA CYS A 361 -4.87 14.83 -33.19
C CYS A 361 -3.80 14.64 -34.27
N ASP A 362 -4.12 14.08 -35.41
CA ASP A 362 -3.19 13.94 -36.54
C ASP A 362 -2.71 15.29 -37.10
N ARG A 363 -3.55 16.31 -37.11
CA ARG A 363 -3.14 17.68 -37.44
C ARG A 363 -2.21 18.27 -36.40
N LEU A 364 -2.52 18.17 -35.10
CA LEU A 364 -1.67 18.67 -34.03
C LEU A 364 -0.28 18.04 -34.02
N VAL A 365 -0.22 16.73 -34.24
CA VAL A 365 1.05 15.99 -34.33
C VAL A 365 1.84 16.40 -35.55
N ASN A 366 1.19 16.51 -36.71
CA ASN A 366 1.85 16.85 -37.97
C ASN A 366 2.24 18.34 -38.07
N GLU A 367 1.46 19.26 -37.52
CA GLU A 367 1.79 20.70 -37.53
C GLU A 367 2.90 21.07 -36.55
N LYS A 368 3.09 20.33 -35.42
CA LYS A 368 4.20 20.59 -34.47
C LYS A 368 5.50 19.91 -34.85
N ILE A 369 5.47 18.78 -35.57
CA ILE A 369 6.70 18.09 -36.01
C ILE A 369 7.37 18.79 -37.18
N VAL A 370 6.65 19.66 -37.89
CA VAL A 370 7.20 20.41 -39.06
C VAL A 370 7.85 21.76 -38.67
N HIS A 371 7.78 22.20 -37.40
CA HIS A 371 8.28 23.48 -36.94
C HIS A 371 9.43 23.43 -35.92
N GLU A 372 10.05 22.27 -35.67
CA GLU A 372 11.36 22.11 -35.07
C GLU A 372 12.29 21.30 -36.02
#